data_72607dfaec4c72dc1ef3a79dfadafafe
#
_entry.id   72607dfaec4c72dc1ef3a79dfadafafe
#
_cell.length_a   1.000
_cell.length_b   1.000
_cell.length_c   1.000
_cell.angle_alpha   90.00
_cell.angle_beta   90.00
_cell.angle_gamma   90.00
#
_symmetry.space_group_name_H-M   'P 1'
#
loop_
_entity.id
_entity.type
_entity.pdbx_description
1 polymer ?
#
loop_
_entity_poly.entity_id
_entity_poly.type
_entity_poly.pdbx_seq_one_letter_code
_entity_poly.pdbx_strand_id
1 'polypeptide(L)'
;MATLEREHRSLILGMRADLAQAKKQIDAPKLSSFQTGLDELTEALACGLGERLRLGVRLVGVERASGNYRLAIEEKGQCSTLEADAVVLAIPAHEASQVIQPLAPDLSAVLAAIPYVPVALVHLGYSTSALPTPPDAYGFFVPASERLKILGAIFTSAFLTGRAPPRFSLFSVRTGGARHPEMLRLSDEELISVAHADLRGLLGLAAAPSFVHVVRHERALPQYTLGHMRRVAALEAGERQHPGLYFHGNAYHNAGLPELVHRSGKLAHRLMAEVSS
;
A
#
# COMPACT_ATOMS: atom_id res chain seq x y z
N MET A 1 -2.03 -3.63 20.56
CA MET A 1 -0.85 -2.77 20.82
C MET A 1 -1.04 -1.94 22.08
N ALA A 2 -2.06 -1.06 22.20
CA ALA A 2 -2.32 -0.27 23.43
C ALA A 2 -2.57 -1.12 24.69
N THR A 3 -3.14 -2.31 24.56
CA THR A 3 -3.36 -3.25 25.67
C THR A 3 -2.03 -3.81 26.19
N LEU A 4 -1.15 -4.27 25.29
CA LEU A 4 0.17 -4.80 25.64
C LEU A 4 1.06 -3.74 26.31
N GLU A 5 1.02 -2.50 25.80
CA GLU A 5 1.77 -1.41 26.41
C GLU A 5 1.25 -1.07 27.83
N ARG A 6 -0.06 -1.15 28.03
CA ARG A 6 -0.68 -0.91 29.35
C ARG A 6 -0.34 -2.00 30.35
N GLU A 7 -0.37 -3.28 29.94
CA GLU A 7 -0.10 -4.43 30.81
C GLU A 7 1.38 -4.57 31.14
N HIS A 8 2.26 -4.37 30.15
CA HIS A 8 3.69 -4.60 30.29
C HIS A 8 4.52 -3.31 30.48
N ARG A 9 3.88 -2.12 30.50
CA ARG A 9 4.52 -0.81 30.53
C ARG A 9 5.55 -0.56 29.42
N SER A 10 5.56 -1.43 28.42
CA SER A 10 6.43 -1.39 27.26
C SER A 10 5.86 -2.26 26.16
N LEU A 11 5.70 -1.69 24.97
CA LEU A 11 5.25 -2.43 23.80
C LEU A 11 6.22 -3.58 23.44
N ILE A 12 7.53 -3.33 23.56
CA ILE A 12 8.57 -4.34 23.27
C ILE A 12 8.49 -5.51 24.25
N LEU A 13 8.32 -5.23 25.54
CA LEU A 13 8.19 -6.29 26.56
C LEU A 13 6.89 -7.07 26.39
N GLY A 14 5.79 -6.40 26.08
CA GLY A 14 4.51 -7.03 25.78
C GLY A 14 4.61 -7.95 24.55
N MET A 15 5.18 -7.47 23.46
CA MET A 15 5.40 -8.30 22.26
C MET A 15 6.32 -9.51 22.54
N ARG A 16 7.34 -9.34 23.36
CA ARG A 16 8.22 -10.45 23.75
C ARG A 16 7.49 -11.48 24.61
N ALA A 17 6.63 -11.05 25.51
CA ALA A 17 5.80 -11.93 26.33
C ALA A 17 4.81 -12.72 25.47
N ASP A 18 4.12 -12.06 24.55
CA ASP A 18 3.21 -12.70 23.58
C ASP A 18 3.95 -13.71 22.69
N LEU A 19 5.12 -13.34 22.16
CA LEU A 19 5.95 -14.24 21.35
C LEU A 19 6.45 -15.44 22.16
N ALA A 20 6.77 -15.26 23.44
CA ALA A 20 7.17 -16.36 24.32
C ALA A 20 6.01 -17.33 24.60
N GLN A 21 4.78 -16.82 24.71
CA GLN A 21 3.57 -17.64 24.85
C GLN A 21 3.19 -18.30 23.51
N ALA A 22 3.32 -17.57 22.39
CA ALA A 22 3.03 -18.07 21.05
C ALA A 22 4.02 -19.12 20.55
N LYS A 23 5.26 -19.13 21.02
CA LYS A 23 6.28 -20.13 20.67
C LYS A 23 5.88 -21.59 20.94
N LYS A 24 4.79 -21.82 21.64
CA LYS A 24 4.22 -23.17 21.84
C LYS A 24 3.33 -23.65 20.69
N GLN A 25 2.90 -22.80 19.73
CA GLN A 25 1.87 -23.20 18.76
C GLN A 25 1.91 -22.55 17.37
N ILE A 26 2.80 -21.62 17.05
CA ILE A 26 2.78 -20.95 15.74
C ILE A 26 4.20 -20.95 15.14
N ASP A 27 4.37 -21.64 14.01
CA ASP A 27 5.48 -21.33 13.09
C ASP A 27 5.43 -19.82 12.82
N ALA A 28 6.50 -19.11 13.14
CA ALA A 28 6.58 -17.67 12.88
C ALA A 28 6.23 -17.42 11.41
N PRO A 29 5.32 -16.48 11.10
CA PRO A 29 4.92 -16.25 9.73
C PRO A 29 6.16 -15.92 8.90
N LYS A 30 6.50 -16.80 7.97
CA LYS A 30 7.62 -16.58 7.04
C LYS A 30 7.23 -15.49 6.06
N LEU A 31 8.10 -14.53 5.88
CA LEU A 31 7.94 -13.57 4.79
C LEU A 31 7.97 -14.35 3.48
N SER A 32 6.91 -14.20 2.71
CA SER A 32 6.74 -14.90 1.43
C SER A 32 6.54 -13.88 0.31
N SER A 33 6.98 -14.23 -0.88
CA SER A 33 6.74 -13.48 -2.11
C SER A 33 6.60 -14.48 -3.26
N PHE A 34 6.11 -14.00 -4.39
CA PHE A 34 6.04 -14.79 -5.62
C PHE A 34 7.38 -14.78 -6.35
N GLN A 35 7.63 -15.76 -7.15
CA GLN A 35 8.92 -15.96 -7.82
C GLN A 35 9.24 -14.80 -8.78
N THR A 36 8.28 -14.36 -9.57
CA THR A 36 8.44 -13.29 -10.56
C THR A 36 8.15 -11.89 -9.99
N GLY A 37 7.38 -11.79 -8.90
CA GLY A 37 7.00 -10.53 -8.27
C GLY A 37 5.56 -10.57 -7.74
N LEU A 38 5.11 -9.49 -7.12
CA LEU A 38 3.75 -9.39 -6.62
C LEU A 38 2.71 -9.31 -7.74
N ASP A 39 3.10 -8.95 -8.95
CA ASP A 39 2.23 -8.92 -10.12
C ASP A 39 1.67 -10.30 -10.47
N GLU A 40 2.40 -11.39 -10.15
CA GLU A 40 1.93 -12.77 -10.30
C GLU A 40 0.58 -13.02 -9.59
N LEU A 41 0.37 -12.39 -8.42
CA LEU A 41 -0.92 -12.45 -7.72
C LEU A 41 -2.03 -11.75 -8.49
N THR A 42 -1.76 -10.56 -9.00
CA THR A 42 -2.77 -9.77 -9.76
C THR A 42 -3.09 -10.42 -11.10
N GLU A 43 -2.10 -10.99 -11.77
CA GLU A 43 -2.27 -11.76 -13.01
C GLU A 43 -3.11 -13.03 -12.78
N ALA A 44 -2.83 -13.77 -11.71
CA ALA A 44 -3.61 -14.97 -11.37
C ALA A 44 -5.07 -14.63 -11.05
N LEU A 45 -5.32 -13.54 -10.32
CA LEU A 45 -6.68 -13.05 -10.03
C LEU A 45 -7.39 -12.60 -11.32
N ALA A 46 -6.70 -11.87 -12.18
CA ALA A 46 -7.23 -11.41 -13.46
C ALA A 46 -7.61 -12.60 -14.36
N CYS A 47 -6.75 -13.61 -14.44
CA CYS A 47 -7.04 -14.86 -15.16
C CYS A 47 -8.27 -15.56 -14.60
N GLY A 48 -8.43 -15.65 -13.28
CA GLY A 48 -9.60 -16.25 -12.64
C GLY A 48 -10.90 -15.48 -12.86
N LEU A 49 -10.84 -14.17 -13.06
CA LEU A 49 -12.00 -13.34 -13.37
C LEU A 49 -12.41 -13.44 -14.84
N GLY A 50 -11.45 -13.61 -15.76
CA GLY A 50 -11.70 -13.74 -17.20
C GLY A 50 -12.50 -12.55 -17.74
N GLU A 51 -13.57 -12.82 -18.49
CA GLU A 51 -14.43 -11.79 -19.11
C GLU A 51 -15.16 -10.88 -18.10
N ARG A 52 -15.22 -11.24 -16.84
CA ARG A 52 -15.78 -10.39 -15.78
C ARG A 52 -14.88 -9.20 -15.43
N LEU A 53 -13.60 -9.26 -15.82
CA LEU A 53 -12.65 -8.17 -15.64
C LEU A 53 -12.68 -7.25 -16.88
N ARG A 54 -13.05 -5.99 -16.67
CA ARG A 54 -13.01 -4.94 -17.69
C ARG A 54 -11.87 -3.99 -17.39
N LEU A 55 -10.83 -4.00 -18.21
CA LEU A 55 -9.69 -3.09 -18.14
C LEU A 55 -9.93 -1.86 -19.02
N GLY A 56 -9.26 -0.74 -18.67
CA GLY A 56 -9.40 0.52 -19.42
C GLY A 56 -10.75 1.21 -19.24
N VAL A 57 -11.51 0.83 -18.20
CA VAL A 57 -12.79 1.46 -17.84
C VAL A 57 -12.56 2.36 -16.63
N ARG A 58 -12.96 3.62 -16.75
CA ARG A 58 -12.92 4.62 -15.69
C ARG A 58 -14.32 4.81 -15.11
N LEU A 59 -14.44 4.70 -13.79
CA LEU A 59 -15.64 5.13 -13.08
C LEU A 59 -15.61 6.66 -12.92
N VAL A 60 -16.64 7.33 -13.42
CA VAL A 60 -16.76 8.79 -13.40
C VAL A 60 -17.68 9.27 -12.26
N GLY A 61 -18.72 8.51 -11.96
CA GLY A 61 -19.66 8.85 -10.90
C GLY A 61 -20.55 7.69 -10.50
N VAL A 62 -21.11 7.79 -9.31
CA VAL A 62 -22.07 6.83 -8.72
C VAL A 62 -23.31 7.59 -8.30
N GLU A 63 -24.47 7.12 -8.73
CA GLU A 63 -25.78 7.67 -8.36
C GLU A 63 -26.71 6.54 -7.90
N ARG A 64 -27.77 6.90 -7.16
CA ARG A 64 -28.82 5.95 -6.81
C ARG A 64 -29.99 6.13 -7.78
N ALA A 65 -30.46 5.01 -8.33
CA ALA A 65 -31.59 5.02 -9.25
C ALA A 65 -32.50 3.83 -8.97
N SER A 66 -33.77 4.08 -8.59
CA SER A 66 -34.82 3.06 -8.43
C SER A 66 -34.46 1.88 -7.52
N GLY A 67 -33.66 2.15 -6.47
CA GLY A 67 -33.22 1.10 -5.53
C GLY A 67 -31.81 0.55 -5.81
N ASN A 68 -31.31 0.63 -7.03
CA ASN A 68 -30.00 0.18 -7.48
C ASN A 68 -29.01 1.34 -7.60
N TYR A 69 -27.77 1.03 -7.97
CA TYR A 69 -26.74 2.02 -8.29
C TYR A 69 -26.60 2.16 -9.79
N ARG A 70 -26.50 3.40 -10.26
CA ARG A 70 -26.11 3.74 -11.63
C ARG A 70 -24.69 4.28 -11.62
N LEU A 71 -23.85 3.61 -12.38
CA LEU A 71 -22.42 3.93 -12.52
C LEU A 71 -22.21 4.63 -13.85
N ALA A 72 -21.76 5.88 -13.83
CA ALA A 72 -21.26 6.54 -15.02
C ALA A 72 -19.84 6.06 -15.28
N ILE A 73 -19.62 5.45 -16.42
CA ILE A 73 -18.31 4.91 -16.83
C ILE A 73 -17.85 5.49 -18.15
N GLU A 74 -16.54 5.63 -18.30
CA GLU A 74 -15.86 6.03 -19.52
C GLU A 74 -14.95 4.90 -20.00
N GLU A 75 -15.12 4.48 -21.24
CA GLU A 75 -14.30 3.47 -21.90
C GLU A 75 -13.91 3.96 -23.28
N LYS A 76 -12.60 4.06 -23.57
CA LYS A 76 -12.07 4.55 -24.86
C LYS A 76 -12.64 5.93 -25.26
N GLY A 77 -12.88 6.82 -24.30
CA GLY A 77 -13.45 8.15 -24.51
C GLY A 77 -14.97 8.18 -24.74
N GLN A 78 -15.65 7.06 -24.62
CA GLN A 78 -17.11 6.97 -24.70
C GLN A 78 -17.71 6.82 -23.30
N CYS A 79 -18.68 7.67 -22.99
CA CYS A 79 -19.44 7.58 -21.75
C CYS A 79 -20.62 6.63 -21.90
N SER A 80 -20.82 5.79 -20.91
CA SER A 80 -21.97 4.89 -20.81
C SER A 80 -22.39 4.71 -19.36
N THR A 81 -23.49 4.01 -19.13
CA THR A 81 -23.96 3.70 -17.77
C THR A 81 -24.03 2.21 -17.55
N LEU A 82 -23.73 1.79 -16.32
CA LEU A 82 -23.88 0.42 -15.84
C LEU A 82 -24.77 0.44 -14.59
N GLU A 83 -25.71 -0.49 -14.50
CA GLU A 83 -26.52 -0.68 -13.30
C GLU A 83 -25.92 -1.80 -12.44
N ALA A 84 -25.99 -1.64 -11.11
CA ALA A 84 -25.49 -2.61 -10.15
C ALA A 84 -26.33 -2.59 -8.86
N ASP A 85 -26.57 -3.75 -8.28
CA ASP A 85 -27.25 -3.89 -6.99
C ASP A 85 -26.35 -3.45 -5.84
N ALA A 86 -25.04 -3.65 -6.00
CA ALA A 86 -24.02 -3.23 -5.03
C ALA A 86 -22.75 -2.74 -5.70
N VAL A 87 -22.05 -1.82 -5.03
CA VAL A 87 -20.78 -1.22 -5.48
C VAL A 87 -19.75 -1.30 -4.37
N VAL A 88 -18.60 -1.90 -4.68
CA VAL A 88 -17.43 -1.88 -3.81
C VAL A 88 -16.37 -0.96 -4.42
N LEU A 89 -16.10 0.15 -3.75
CA LEU A 89 -15.04 1.08 -4.13
C LEU A 89 -13.72 0.63 -3.50
N ALA A 90 -12.94 -0.14 -4.27
CA ALA A 90 -11.61 -0.64 -3.88
C ALA A 90 -10.48 0.21 -4.48
N ILE A 91 -10.74 1.50 -4.66
CA ILE A 91 -9.84 2.52 -5.21
C ILE A 91 -9.31 3.43 -4.11
N PRO A 92 -8.25 4.25 -4.34
CA PRO A 92 -7.77 5.21 -3.36
C PRO A 92 -8.87 6.13 -2.84
N ALA A 93 -8.82 6.49 -1.55
CA ALA A 93 -9.88 7.27 -0.90
C ALA A 93 -10.17 8.61 -1.61
N HIS A 94 -9.14 9.28 -2.12
CA HIS A 94 -9.30 10.53 -2.87
C HIS A 94 -10.02 10.35 -4.22
N GLU A 95 -9.86 9.19 -4.87
CA GLU A 95 -10.62 8.85 -6.09
C GLU A 95 -12.06 8.46 -5.73
N ALA A 96 -12.23 7.65 -4.68
CA ALA A 96 -13.55 7.29 -4.17
C ALA A 96 -14.35 8.54 -3.79
N SER A 97 -13.72 9.54 -3.16
CA SER A 97 -14.33 10.83 -2.84
C SER A 97 -14.94 11.50 -4.06
N GLN A 98 -14.22 11.54 -5.18
CA GLN A 98 -14.68 12.20 -6.40
C GLN A 98 -15.90 11.51 -7.00
N VAL A 99 -15.87 10.19 -7.10
CA VAL A 99 -16.93 9.42 -7.77
C VAL A 99 -18.23 9.33 -6.99
N ILE A 100 -18.19 9.46 -5.64
CA ILE A 100 -19.41 9.45 -4.81
C ILE A 100 -19.92 10.85 -4.45
N GLN A 101 -19.25 11.91 -4.84
CA GLN A 101 -19.59 13.27 -4.45
C GLN A 101 -21.06 13.63 -4.78
N PRO A 102 -21.64 13.26 -5.92
CA PRO A 102 -23.05 13.52 -6.21
C PRO A 102 -24.03 12.71 -5.35
N LEU A 103 -23.63 11.48 -4.96
CA LEU A 103 -24.45 10.57 -4.18
C LEU A 103 -24.45 10.89 -2.68
N ALA A 104 -23.27 11.14 -2.13
CA ALA A 104 -23.04 11.27 -0.69
C ALA A 104 -21.93 12.32 -0.40
N PRO A 105 -22.25 13.63 -0.47
CA PRO A 105 -21.27 14.70 -0.29
C PRO A 105 -20.55 14.63 1.06
N ASP A 106 -21.24 14.24 2.13
CA ASP A 106 -20.64 14.12 3.46
C ASP A 106 -19.59 13.02 3.53
N LEU A 107 -19.87 11.86 2.93
CA LEU A 107 -18.90 10.76 2.85
C LEU A 107 -17.75 11.10 1.92
N SER A 108 -18.02 11.81 0.83
CA SER A 108 -16.99 12.35 -0.05
C SER A 108 -16.01 13.22 0.72
N ALA A 109 -16.50 14.13 1.57
CA ALA A 109 -15.65 14.99 2.40
C ALA A 109 -14.81 14.18 3.40
N VAL A 110 -15.37 13.12 4.01
CA VAL A 110 -14.64 12.21 4.90
C VAL A 110 -13.51 11.49 4.18
N LEU A 111 -13.75 10.99 2.97
CA LEU A 111 -12.76 10.31 2.12
C LEU A 111 -11.65 11.28 1.68
N ALA A 112 -12.02 12.49 1.25
CA ALA A 112 -11.07 13.53 0.84
C ALA A 112 -10.14 13.97 2.00
N ALA A 113 -10.63 13.86 3.24
CA ALA A 113 -9.85 14.20 4.43
C ALA A 113 -8.81 13.13 4.84
N ILE A 114 -8.70 12.01 4.13
CA ILE A 114 -7.63 11.02 4.33
C ILE A 114 -6.39 11.47 3.56
N PRO A 115 -5.32 11.92 4.25
CA PRO A 115 -4.15 12.43 3.55
C PRO A 115 -3.36 11.30 2.91
N TYR A 116 -2.71 11.59 1.79
CA TYR A 116 -1.74 10.72 1.13
C TYR A 116 -0.39 11.41 1.03
N VAL A 117 0.67 10.65 1.14
CA VAL A 117 2.04 11.16 0.96
C VAL A 117 2.65 10.60 -0.32
N PRO A 118 3.48 11.41 -0.99
CA PRO A 118 4.22 10.98 -2.16
C PRO A 118 5.44 10.14 -1.75
N VAL A 119 5.79 9.14 -2.55
CA VAL A 119 6.99 8.30 -2.33
C VAL A 119 7.68 8.03 -3.65
N ALA A 120 9.00 8.17 -3.67
CA ALA A 120 9.83 7.63 -4.73
C ALA A 120 10.59 6.39 -4.22
N LEU A 121 10.64 5.38 -5.07
CA LEU A 121 11.46 4.19 -4.90
C LEU A 121 12.64 4.31 -5.87
N VAL A 122 13.84 4.24 -5.33
CA VAL A 122 15.09 4.23 -6.11
C VAL A 122 15.73 2.86 -5.94
N HIS A 123 15.66 2.04 -6.98
CA HIS A 123 16.29 0.73 -7.02
C HIS A 123 17.74 0.87 -7.46
N LEU A 124 18.66 0.41 -6.62
CA LEU A 124 20.11 0.51 -6.86
C LEU A 124 20.73 -0.89 -6.79
N GLY A 125 21.32 -1.32 -7.89
CA GLY A 125 22.06 -2.59 -7.99
C GLY A 125 23.56 -2.38 -7.93
N TYR A 126 24.24 -3.14 -7.08
CA TYR A 126 25.68 -3.09 -6.91
C TYR A 126 26.31 -4.46 -7.10
N SER A 127 27.52 -4.51 -7.66
CA SER A 127 28.34 -5.71 -7.53
C SER A 127 28.58 -6.03 -6.05
N THR A 128 28.53 -7.29 -5.66
CA THR A 128 28.83 -7.71 -4.27
C THR A 128 30.25 -7.33 -3.84
N SER A 129 31.19 -7.15 -4.78
CA SER A 129 32.53 -6.66 -4.50
C SER A 129 32.60 -5.19 -4.10
N ALA A 130 31.55 -4.41 -4.37
CA ALA A 130 31.45 -3.01 -3.95
C ALA A 130 30.93 -2.85 -2.51
N LEU A 131 30.52 -3.94 -1.88
CA LEU A 131 29.98 -3.99 -0.52
C LEU A 131 31.06 -4.46 0.45
N PRO A 132 31.35 -3.73 1.54
CA PRO A 132 32.28 -4.19 2.57
C PRO A 132 31.85 -5.51 3.21
N THR A 133 30.53 -5.67 3.38
CA THR A 133 29.91 -6.86 3.93
C THR A 133 28.58 -7.12 3.20
N PRO A 134 28.29 -8.36 2.78
CA PRO A 134 26.99 -8.70 2.23
C PRO A 134 25.89 -8.38 3.25
N PRO A 135 24.78 -7.78 2.85
CA PRO A 135 23.68 -7.47 3.76
C PRO A 135 23.00 -8.77 4.23
N ASP A 136 22.93 -8.95 5.54
CA ASP A 136 22.24 -10.06 6.23
C ASP A 136 21.07 -9.49 7.07
N ALA A 137 20.16 -8.80 6.42
CA ALA A 137 18.98 -8.18 7.03
C ALA A 137 17.93 -7.87 5.97
N TYR A 138 16.70 -7.58 6.41
CA TYR A 138 15.64 -7.12 5.52
C TYR A 138 15.88 -5.69 5.00
N GLY A 139 16.54 -4.87 5.79
CA GLY A 139 16.77 -3.46 5.51
C GLY A 139 16.74 -2.63 6.79
N PHE A 140 16.60 -1.32 6.62
CA PHE A 140 16.55 -0.37 7.73
C PHE A 140 15.61 0.80 7.45
N PHE A 141 15.16 1.45 8.52
CA PHE A 141 14.52 2.76 8.48
C PHE A 141 15.47 3.81 9.05
N VAL A 142 15.41 5.02 8.48
CA VAL A 142 16.19 6.16 8.92
C VAL A 142 15.37 7.01 9.89
N PRO A 143 15.78 7.17 11.15
CA PRO A 143 15.14 8.09 12.09
C PRO A 143 15.28 9.55 11.60
N ALA A 144 14.33 10.40 11.99
CA ALA A 144 14.36 11.82 11.60
C ALA A 144 15.60 12.57 12.14
N SER A 145 16.19 12.09 13.24
CA SER A 145 17.41 12.62 13.85
C SER A 145 18.64 12.57 12.95
N GLU A 146 18.71 11.58 12.04
CA GLU A 146 19.86 11.34 11.16
C GLU A 146 19.97 12.36 10.01
N ARG A 147 18.93 13.16 9.76
CA ARG A 147 18.87 14.21 8.73
C ARG A 147 19.20 13.74 7.30
N LEU A 148 19.08 12.45 7.02
CA LEU A 148 19.23 11.90 5.68
C LEU A 148 17.95 12.12 4.87
N LYS A 149 18.09 12.13 3.54
CA LYS A 149 16.96 12.32 2.61
C LYS A 149 16.21 11.04 2.30
N ILE A 150 16.84 9.88 2.52
CA ILE A 150 16.16 8.59 2.41
C ILE A 150 15.35 8.30 3.67
N LEU A 151 14.24 7.59 3.51
CA LEU A 151 13.40 7.09 4.61
C LEU A 151 13.87 5.73 5.11
N GLY A 152 14.65 5.03 4.32
CA GLY A 152 15.17 3.71 4.56
C GLY A 152 15.45 2.95 3.28
N ALA A 153 15.99 1.76 3.42
CA ALA A 153 16.24 0.85 2.31
C ALA A 153 15.85 -0.59 2.66
N ILE A 154 15.34 -1.32 1.68
CA ILE A 154 15.12 -2.77 1.74
C ILE A 154 16.23 -3.44 0.96
N PHE A 155 16.86 -4.43 1.55
CA PHE A 155 17.89 -5.26 0.92
C PHE A 155 17.24 -6.41 0.15
N THR A 156 16.59 -6.06 -0.96
CA THR A 156 15.62 -6.92 -1.65
C THR A 156 16.19 -8.29 -2.00
N SER A 157 17.43 -8.34 -2.50
CA SER A 157 18.08 -9.60 -2.88
C SER A 157 18.68 -10.38 -1.71
N ALA A 158 18.73 -9.81 -0.50
CA ALA A 158 19.26 -10.52 0.66
C ALA A 158 18.29 -11.58 1.20
N PHE A 159 17.00 -11.37 1.04
CA PHE A 159 15.97 -12.27 1.57
C PHE A 159 14.98 -12.79 0.51
N LEU A 160 14.98 -12.23 -0.69
CA LEU A 160 14.17 -12.70 -1.82
C LEU A 160 15.09 -13.23 -2.92
N THR A 161 15.03 -14.53 -3.16
CA THR A 161 15.79 -15.20 -4.21
C THR A 161 15.35 -14.70 -5.60
N GLY A 162 16.26 -14.59 -6.54
CA GLY A 162 15.97 -14.22 -7.92
C GLY A 162 15.74 -12.73 -8.16
N ARG A 163 15.98 -11.85 -7.16
CA ARG A 163 15.78 -10.39 -7.29
C ARG A 163 17.04 -9.64 -7.77
N ALA A 164 18.17 -10.32 -7.89
CA ALA A 164 19.36 -9.79 -8.51
C ALA A 164 20.12 -10.94 -9.21
N PRO A 165 20.91 -10.66 -10.25
CA PRO A 165 21.82 -11.64 -10.84
C PRO A 165 22.85 -12.14 -9.82
N PRO A 166 23.48 -13.30 -10.04
CA PRO A 166 24.61 -13.74 -9.22
C PRO A 166 25.68 -12.66 -9.09
N ARG A 167 26.24 -12.48 -7.91
CA ARG A 167 27.26 -11.47 -7.56
C ARG A 167 26.74 -10.01 -7.61
N PHE A 168 25.43 -9.80 -7.59
CA PHE A 168 24.83 -8.50 -7.43
C PHE A 168 23.89 -8.46 -6.23
N SER A 169 23.79 -7.28 -5.62
CA SER A 169 22.84 -6.97 -4.57
C SER A 169 21.92 -5.85 -5.00
N LEU A 170 20.62 -6.01 -4.77
CA LEU A 170 19.60 -5.02 -5.08
C LEU A 170 19.09 -4.37 -3.79
N PHE A 171 19.12 -3.04 -3.74
CA PHE A 171 18.60 -2.21 -2.70
C PHE A 171 17.40 -1.40 -3.22
N SER A 172 16.29 -1.44 -2.50
CA SER A 172 15.11 -0.61 -2.80
C SER A 172 15.07 0.52 -1.78
N VAL A 173 15.59 1.68 -2.18
CA VAL A 173 15.68 2.88 -1.35
C VAL A 173 14.38 3.66 -1.45
N ARG A 174 13.85 4.10 -0.31
CA ARG A 174 12.65 4.92 -0.24
C ARG A 174 12.99 6.35 0.13
N THR A 175 12.40 7.32 -0.57
CA THR A 175 12.53 8.74 -0.28
C THR A 175 11.18 9.44 -0.48
N GLY A 176 11.03 10.68 0.00
CA GLY A 176 9.76 11.39 -0.04
C GLY A 176 9.00 11.28 1.29
N GLY A 177 7.77 10.78 1.24
CA GLY A 177 6.89 10.67 2.39
C GLY A 177 6.51 12.04 2.98
N ALA A 178 6.01 12.03 4.21
CA ALA A 178 5.67 13.27 4.93
C ALA A 178 6.90 14.10 5.32
N ARG A 179 8.10 13.48 5.39
CA ARG A 179 9.33 14.17 5.81
C ARG A 179 9.99 14.97 4.69
N HIS A 180 9.96 14.43 3.47
CA HIS A 180 10.70 14.97 2.34
C HIS A 180 9.86 14.97 1.05
N PRO A 181 8.63 15.55 1.05
CA PRO A 181 7.77 15.53 -0.13
C PRO A 181 8.40 16.23 -1.34
N GLU A 182 9.33 17.17 -1.09
CA GLU A 182 10.10 17.88 -2.11
C GLU A 182 10.95 16.95 -3.00
N MET A 183 11.31 15.77 -2.50
CA MET A 183 12.15 14.83 -3.24
C MET A 183 11.52 14.37 -4.56
N LEU A 184 10.18 14.35 -4.65
CA LEU A 184 9.53 13.95 -5.91
C LEU A 184 9.63 14.98 -7.03
N ARG A 185 10.09 16.20 -6.72
CA ARG A 185 10.34 17.26 -7.72
C ARG A 185 11.73 17.15 -8.38
N LEU A 186 12.62 16.34 -7.81
CA LEU A 186 13.96 16.11 -8.34
C LEU A 186 13.89 15.27 -9.61
N SER A 187 14.88 15.42 -10.49
CA SER A 187 15.06 14.54 -11.64
C SER A 187 15.42 13.10 -11.19
N ASP A 188 15.41 12.14 -12.10
CA ASP A 188 15.83 10.77 -11.78
C ASP A 188 17.30 10.72 -11.38
N GLU A 189 18.14 11.48 -12.07
CA GLU A 189 19.58 11.56 -11.79
C GLU A 189 19.83 12.15 -10.40
N GLU A 190 19.12 13.19 -10.02
CA GLU A 190 19.20 13.80 -8.69
C GLU A 190 18.73 12.84 -7.59
N LEU A 191 17.59 12.14 -7.80
CA LEU A 191 17.10 11.12 -6.86
C LEU A 191 18.10 9.98 -6.68
N ILE A 192 18.67 9.48 -7.78
CA ILE A 192 19.70 8.43 -7.76
C ILE A 192 20.93 8.92 -6.99
N SER A 193 21.38 10.14 -7.29
CA SER A 193 22.56 10.74 -6.63
C SER A 193 22.35 10.85 -5.12
N VAL A 194 21.21 11.38 -4.67
CA VAL A 194 20.89 11.52 -3.26
C VAL A 194 20.77 10.15 -2.57
N ALA A 195 20.04 9.22 -3.18
CA ALA A 195 19.83 7.87 -2.62
C ALA A 195 21.16 7.11 -2.52
N HIS A 196 22.03 7.22 -3.55
CA HIS A 196 23.35 6.62 -3.53
C HIS A 196 24.27 7.24 -2.48
N ALA A 197 24.29 8.58 -2.37
CA ALA A 197 25.13 9.29 -1.40
C ALA A 197 24.80 8.90 0.04
N ASP A 198 23.50 8.91 0.40
CA ASP A 198 23.03 8.51 1.72
C ASP A 198 23.32 7.02 2.01
N LEU A 199 23.05 6.14 1.05
CA LEU A 199 23.30 4.70 1.18
C LEU A 199 24.80 4.39 1.30
N ARG A 200 25.63 5.10 0.51
CA ARG A 200 27.10 5.00 0.57
C ARG A 200 27.63 5.39 1.94
N GLY A 201 27.14 6.48 2.51
CA GLY A 201 27.51 6.93 3.85
C GLY A 201 27.17 5.93 4.94
N LEU A 202 26.02 5.26 4.81
CA LEU A 202 25.54 4.29 5.79
C LEU A 202 26.22 2.90 5.66
N LEU A 203 26.48 2.45 4.44
CA LEU A 203 26.94 1.08 4.17
C LEU A 203 28.40 1.01 3.71
N GLY A 204 29.10 2.14 3.54
CA GLY A 204 30.50 2.16 3.11
C GLY A 204 30.69 1.64 1.68
N LEU A 205 29.76 1.90 0.76
CA LEU A 205 29.82 1.41 -0.61
C LEU A 205 31.04 1.96 -1.35
N ALA A 206 31.83 1.09 -1.98
CA ALA A 206 33.08 1.46 -2.65
C ALA A 206 32.87 1.96 -4.09
N ALA A 207 31.74 1.68 -4.73
CA ALA A 207 31.48 2.00 -6.13
C ALA A 207 30.09 2.57 -6.36
N ALA A 208 29.89 3.19 -7.53
CA ALA A 208 28.56 3.59 -7.99
C ALA A 208 27.68 2.37 -8.34
N PRO A 209 26.35 2.51 -8.33
CA PRO A 209 25.44 1.45 -8.75
C PRO A 209 25.63 1.15 -10.25
N SER A 210 25.58 -0.12 -10.61
CA SER A 210 25.61 -0.59 -12.00
C SER A 210 24.22 -0.76 -12.60
N PHE A 211 23.18 -0.74 -11.77
CA PHE A 211 21.78 -0.74 -12.16
C PHE A 211 21.04 0.32 -11.37
N VAL A 212 20.19 1.07 -12.04
CA VAL A 212 19.32 2.09 -11.43
C VAL A 212 17.92 2.04 -12.04
N HIS A 213 16.91 2.22 -11.21
CA HIS A 213 15.53 2.35 -11.67
C HIS A 213 14.75 3.20 -10.66
N VAL A 214 13.99 4.18 -11.15
CA VAL A 214 13.20 5.09 -10.31
C VAL A 214 11.73 4.92 -10.59
N VAL A 215 10.95 4.77 -9.52
CA VAL A 215 9.48 4.73 -9.58
C VAL A 215 8.92 5.81 -8.66
N ARG A 216 8.01 6.64 -9.17
CA ARG A 216 7.35 7.70 -8.41
C ARG A 216 5.89 7.42 -8.23
N HIS A 217 5.41 7.68 -7.02
CA HIS A 217 4.00 7.64 -6.66
C HIS A 217 3.64 8.95 -5.97
N GLU A 218 2.93 9.82 -6.64
CA GLU A 218 2.55 11.15 -6.11
C GLU A 218 1.61 11.06 -4.91
N ARG A 219 0.74 10.06 -4.91
CA ARG A 219 -0.18 9.73 -3.81
C ARG A 219 -0.04 8.25 -3.44
N ALA A 220 1.08 7.93 -2.80
CA ALA A 220 1.49 6.54 -2.55
C ALA A 220 0.76 5.91 -1.36
N LEU A 221 0.83 6.56 -0.21
CA LEU A 221 0.45 5.93 1.05
C LEU A 221 -0.55 6.79 1.82
N PRO A 222 -1.72 6.24 2.17
CA PRO A 222 -2.65 6.90 3.09
C PRO A 222 -1.99 7.06 4.46
N GLN A 223 -2.29 8.18 5.11
CA GLN A 223 -1.75 8.51 6.42
C GLN A 223 -2.82 8.40 7.49
N TYR A 224 -2.60 7.54 8.47
CA TYR A 224 -3.51 7.34 9.60
C TYR A 224 -3.22 8.39 10.68
N THR A 225 -3.55 9.65 10.36
CA THR A 225 -3.38 10.79 11.26
C THR A 225 -4.37 10.76 12.41
N LEU A 226 -4.18 11.62 13.41
CA LEU A 226 -5.14 11.76 14.52
C LEU A 226 -6.57 11.96 13.96
N GLY A 227 -7.53 11.24 14.53
CA GLY A 227 -8.92 11.22 14.06
C GLY A 227 -9.20 10.23 12.93
N HIS A 228 -8.22 9.46 12.44
CA HIS A 228 -8.43 8.48 11.37
C HIS A 228 -9.54 7.48 11.70
N MET A 229 -9.56 6.91 12.90
CA MET A 229 -10.61 5.96 13.33
C MET A 229 -12.01 6.59 13.37
N ARG A 230 -12.12 7.91 13.59
CA ARG A 230 -13.41 8.60 13.47
C ARG A 230 -13.87 8.68 12.02
N ARG A 231 -12.95 8.90 11.08
CA ARG A 231 -13.25 8.88 9.64
C ARG A 231 -13.73 7.49 9.21
N VAL A 232 -13.04 6.44 9.64
CA VAL A 232 -13.44 5.05 9.35
C VAL A 232 -14.83 4.76 9.91
N ALA A 233 -15.11 5.12 11.16
CA ALA A 233 -16.43 4.93 11.78
C ALA A 233 -17.53 5.72 11.05
N ALA A 234 -17.23 6.92 10.54
CA ALA A 234 -18.16 7.70 9.72
C ALA A 234 -18.46 7.02 8.38
N LEU A 235 -17.45 6.44 7.73
CA LEU A 235 -17.64 5.65 6.49
C LEU A 235 -18.48 4.40 6.75
N GLU A 236 -18.21 3.66 7.82
CA GLU A 236 -19.02 2.49 8.22
C GLU A 236 -20.48 2.87 8.55
N ALA A 237 -20.70 4.04 9.15
CA ALA A 237 -22.05 4.56 9.36
C ALA A 237 -22.73 4.94 8.04
N GLY A 238 -21.96 5.52 7.10
CA GLY A 238 -22.43 5.86 5.77
C GLY A 238 -22.81 4.63 4.93
N GLU A 239 -22.06 3.54 5.02
CA GLU A 239 -22.41 2.27 4.37
C GLU A 239 -23.80 1.77 4.83
N ARG A 240 -24.16 1.95 6.10
CA ARG A 240 -25.48 1.60 6.62
C ARG A 240 -26.61 2.50 6.10
N GLN A 241 -26.28 3.78 5.80
CA GLN A 241 -27.24 4.74 5.20
C GLN A 241 -27.39 4.57 3.70
N HIS A 242 -26.38 3.97 3.05
CA HIS A 242 -26.34 3.67 1.62
C HIS A 242 -26.17 2.15 1.39
N PRO A 243 -27.19 1.31 1.70
CA PRO A 243 -27.10 -0.13 1.53
C PRO A 243 -26.66 -0.50 0.11
N GLY A 244 -25.67 -1.41 0.00
CA GLY A 244 -25.08 -1.78 -1.27
C GLY A 244 -23.84 -0.95 -1.67
N LEU A 245 -23.48 0.14 -0.96
CA LEU A 245 -22.23 0.88 -1.18
C LEU A 245 -21.21 0.51 -0.10
N TYR A 246 -20.00 0.12 -0.52
CA TYR A 246 -18.93 -0.32 0.38
C TYR A 246 -17.59 0.30 0.00
N PHE A 247 -16.76 0.56 1.03
CA PHE A 247 -15.40 1.06 0.88
C PHE A 247 -14.41 0.00 1.31
N HIS A 248 -13.47 -0.34 0.43
CA HIS A 248 -12.43 -1.34 0.70
C HIS A 248 -11.07 -0.87 0.22
N GLY A 249 -10.01 -1.20 0.98
CA GLY A 249 -8.65 -0.87 0.60
C GLY A 249 -7.76 -0.46 1.79
N ASN A 250 -6.52 -0.14 1.47
CA ASN A 250 -5.49 0.22 2.45
C ASN A 250 -5.72 1.58 3.15
N ALA A 251 -6.64 2.38 2.64
CA ALA A 251 -6.93 3.70 3.22
C ALA A 251 -7.71 3.63 4.54
N TYR A 252 -8.37 2.53 4.84
CA TYR A 252 -9.36 2.48 5.91
C TYR A 252 -8.87 1.79 7.18
N HIS A 253 -8.17 0.67 7.07
CA HIS A 253 -7.84 -0.13 8.25
C HIS A 253 -6.36 -0.51 8.37
N ASN A 254 -5.76 -1.10 7.35
CA ASN A 254 -4.38 -1.58 7.35
C ASN A 254 -3.85 -1.68 5.91
N ALA A 255 -2.57 -1.32 5.73
CA ALA A 255 -1.90 -1.38 4.43
C ALA A 255 -1.27 -2.75 4.12
N GLY A 256 -1.31 -3.72 5.04
CA GLY A 256 -0.71 -5.05 4.85
C GLY A 256 -1.57 -5.94 3.94
N LEU A 257 -0.97 -6.53 2.90
CA LEU A 257 -1.66 -7.39 1.94
C LEU A 257 -2.42 -8.57 2.59
N PRO A 258 -1.87 -9.31 3.58
CA PRO A 258 -2.63 -10.40 4.23
C PRO A 258 -3.92 -9.93 4.90
N GLU A 259 -3.89 -8.77 5.54
CA GLU A 259 -5.09 -8.20 6.18
C GLU A 259 -6.12 -7.75 5.14
N LEU A 260 -5.67 -7.16 4.03
CA LEU A 260 -6.55 -6.78 2.94
C LEU A 260 -7.27 -8.00 2.34
N VAL A 261 -6.55 -9.10 2.09
CA VAL A 261 -7.14 -10.36 1.60
C VAL A 261 -8.16 -10.91 2.60
N HIS A 262 -7.83 -10.93 3.89
CA HIS A 262 -8.77 -11.38 4.93
C HIS A 262 -10.06 -10.54 4.97
N ARG A 263 -9.92 -9.21 4.88
CA ARG A 263 -11.07 -8.29 4.85
C ARG A 263 -11.87 -8.39 3.56
N SER A 264 -11.22 -8.63 2.42
CA SER A 264 -11.92 -8.91 1.15
C SER A 264 -12.84 -10.12 1.28
N GLY A 265 -12.35 -11.21 1.91
CA GLY A 265 -13.17 -12.40 2.16
C GLY A 265 -14.40 -12.09 3.04
N LYS A 266 -14.20 -11.33 4.14
CA LYS A 266 -15.31 -10.92 5.00
C LYS A 266 -16.35 -10.06 4.27
N LEU A 267 -15.89 -9.11 3.45
CA LEU A 267 -16.77 -8.27 2.65
C LEU A 267 -17.55 -9.09 1.63
N ALA A 268 -16.90 -10.04 0.95
CA ALA A 268 -17.56 -10.92 0.00
C ALA A 268 -18.67 -11.75 0.64
N HIS A 269 -18.44 -12.33 1.82
CA HIS A 269 -19.47 -13.05 2.58
C HIS A 269 -20.65 -12.17 2.97
N ARG A 270 -20.38 -10.93 3.42
CA ARG A 270 -21.43 -9.96 3.75
C ARG A 270 -22.29 -9.61 2.52
N LEU A 271 -21.64 -9.32 1.38
CA LEU A 271 -22.33 -9.02 0.13
C LEU A 271 -23.24 -10.16 -0.33
N MET A 272 -22.74 -11.39 -0.29
CA MET A 272 -23.55 -12.55 -0.68
C MET A 272 -24.78 -12.74 0.21
N ALA A 273 -24.67 -12.50 1.50
CA ALA A 273 -25.80 -12.58 2.42
C ALA A 273 -26.85 -11.48 2.16
N GLU A 274 -26.40 -10.26 1.86
CA GLU A 274 -27.30 -9.12 1.62
C GLU A 274 -27.99 -9.17 0.23
N VAL A 275 -27.33 -9.70 -0.81
CA VAL A 275 -27.92 -9.87 -2.16
C VAL A 275 -28.88 -11.08 -2.23
N SER A 276 -28.73 -12.05 -1.31
CA SER A 276 -29.58 -13.26 -1.28
C SER A 276 -30.84 -13.08 -0.43
N SER A 277 -31.00 -11.96 0.27
CA SER A 277 -32.15 -11.60 1.13
C SER A 277 -33.08 -10.60 0.43
#